data_993f8a79882fafad1de21fc86e054de3
#
_entry.id   993f8a79882fafad1de21fc86e054de3
#
_cell.length_a   1.000
_cell.length_b   1.000
_cell.length_c   1.000
_cell.angle_alpha   90.00
_cell.angle_beta   90.00
_cell.angle_gamma   90.00
#
_symmetry.space_group_name_H-M   'P 1'
#
loop_
_entity.id
_entity.type
_entity.pdbx_description
1 polymer ?
#
loop_
_entity_poly.entity_id
_entity_poly.type
_entity_poly.pdbx_seq_one_letter_code
_entity_poly.pdbx_strand_id
1 'polypeptide(L)' 'MYKILHSLDQYSIQFGNSNIPLDLANSDYQQFIQDVAEQGYDIVEGPDVVQ' A
#
# COMPACT_ATOMS: atom_id res chain seq x y z
N MET A 1 -2.17 -4.73 8.66
CA MET A 1 -1.75 -5.33 7.38
C MET A 1 -2.10 -4.40 6.24
N TYR A 2 -1.20 -4.25 5.30
CA TYR A 2 -1.42 -3.39 4.14
C TYR A 2 -1.96 -4.20 2.99
N LYS A 3 -2.79 -3.58 2.17
CA LYS A 3 -3.35 -4.22 0.99
C LYS A 3 -3.11 -3.34 -0.23
N ILE A 4 -2.57 -3.92 -1.28
CA ILE A 4 -2.34 -3.19 -2.52
C ILE A 4 -3.55 -3.40 -3.42
N LEU A 5 -4.13 -2.28 -3.88
CA LEU A 5 -5.25 -2.27 -4.78
C LEU A 5 -4.79 -1.76 -6.14
N HIS A 6 -5.16 -2.47 -7.17
CA HIS A 6 -4.84 -2.07 -8.54
C HIS A 6 -6.15 -1.85 -9.30
N SER A 7 -6.35 -0.65 -9.81
CA SER A 7 -7.53 -0.30 -10.58
C SER A 7 -7.10 0.42 -11.84
N LEU A 8 -7.39 -0.17 -12.99
CA LEU A 8 -6.97 0.35 -14.29
C LEU A 8 -5.46 0.55 -14.31
N ASP A 9 -5.02 1.81 -14.37
CA ASP A 9 -3.60 2.15 -14.42
C ASP A 9 -3.04 2.60 -13.08
N GLN A 10 -3.82 2.49 -12.02
CA GLN A 10 -3.45 3.08 -10.75
C GLN A 10 -3.32 2.04 -9.66
N TYR A 11 -2.35 2.25 -8.79
CA TYR A 11 -2.18 1.46 -7.59
C TYR A 11 -2.46 2.34 -6.39
N SER A 12 -3.01 1.74 -5.35
CA SER A 12 -3.13 2.39 -4.06
C SER A 12 -2.92 1.37 -2.96
N ILE A 13 -2.69 1.85 -1.75
CA ILE A 13 -2.47 1.00 -0.60
C ILE A 13 -3.59 1.25 0.37
N GLN A 14 -4.21 0.18 0.84
CA GLN A 14 -5.25 0.26 1.86
C GLN A 14 -4.70 -0.23 3.19
N PHE A 15 -4.88 0.57 4.23
CA PHE A 15 -4.50 0.20 5.59
C PHE A 15 -5.69 0.48 6.50
N GLY A 16 -6.35 -0.58 6.94
CA GLY A 16 -7.58 -0.44 7.70
C GLY A 16 -8.64 0.28 6.86
N ASN A 17 -9.11 1.42 7.35
CA ASN A 17 -10.10 2.24 6.65
C ASN A 17 -9.48 3.38 5.86
N SER A 18 -8.16 3.41 5.74
CA SER A 18 -7.46 4.50 5.09
C SER A 18 -6.90 4.05 3.75
N ASN A 19 -6.91 4.97 2.79
CA ASN A 19 -6.26 4.76 1.51
C ASN A 19 -4.99 5.60 1.46
N ILE A 20 -3.89 4.99 1.07
CA ILE A 20 -2.59 5.64 1.01
C ILE A 20 -2.20 5.76 -0.46
N PRO A 21 -2.03 6.98 -0.98
CA PRO A 21 -1.57 7.15 -2.36
C PRO A 21 -0.09 6.76 -2.48
N LEU A 22 0.28 6.33 -3.68
CA LEU A 22 1.68 6.02 -3.98
C LEU A 22 2.43 7.32 -4.30
N ASP A 23 2.65 8.12 -3.29
CA ASP A 23 3.28 9.43 -3.41
C ASP A 23 4.41 9.52 -2.40
N LEU A 24 5.63 9.68 -2.89
CA LEU A 24 6.81 9.75 -2.02
C LEU A 24 6.75 10.92 -1.05
N ALA A 25 5.97 11.94 -1.35
CA ALA A 25 5.78 13.07 -0.45
C ALA A 25 4.78 12.76 0.67
N ASN A 26 4.04 11.65 0.57
CA ASN A 26 3.04 11.28 1.56
C ASN A 26 3.72 10.51 2.70
N SER A 27 3.54 10.98 3.93
CA SER A 27 4.21 10.37 5.08
C SER A 27 3.69 8.96 5.36
N ASP A 28 2.42 8.69 5.08
CA ASP A 28 1.88 7.35 5.26
C ASP A 28 2.52 6.35 4.29
N TYR A 29 2.76 6.79 3.06
CA TYR A 29 3.45 5.95 2.09
C TYR A 29 4.89 5.68 2.51
N GLN A 30 5.57 6.69 3.04
CA GLN A 30 6.93 6.52 3.54
C GLN A 30 6.97 5.53 4.71
N GLN A 31 5.97 5.60 5.59
CA GLN A 31 5.86 4.65 6.68
C GLN A 31 5.63 3.23 6.17
N PHE A 32 4.82 3.08 5.14
CA PHE A 32 4.59 1.80 4.51
C PHE A 32 5.90 1.20 3.99
N ILE A 33 6.71 2.01 3.32
CA ILE A 33 7.99 1.55 2.78
C ILE A 33 8.91 1.08 3.91
N GLN A 34 8.95 1.83 5.01
CA GLN A 34 9.76 1.45 6.17
C GLN A 34 9.28 0.15 6.79
N ASP A 35 7.98 0.00 6.94
CA ASP A 35 7.41 -1.20 7.53
C ASP A 35 7.74 -2.44 6.69
N VAL A 36 7.63 -2.32 5.37
CA VAL A 36 7.96 -3.42 4.47
C VAL A 36 9.45 -3.74 4.54
N ALA A 37 10.30 -2.72 4.64
CA ALA A 37 11.74 -2.93 4.73
C ALA A 37 12.12 -3.65 6.01
N GLU A 38 11.39 -3.43 7.10
CA GLU A 38 11.68 -4.05 8.40
C GLU A 38 11.03 -5.41 8.55
N GLN A 39 9.80 -5.57 8.11
CA GLN A 39 8.99 -6.76 8.37
C GLN A 39 8.83 -7.66 7.15
N GLY A 40 9.24 -7.21 5.98
CA GLY A 40 9.09 -7.96 4.75
C GLY A 40 7.69 -7.86 4.18
N TYR A 41 7.45 -8.60 3.11
CA TYR A 41 6.18 -8.55 2.40
C TYR A 41 5.06 -9.33 3.08
N ASP A 42 5.33 -9.97 4.20
CA ASP A 42 4.31 -10.72 4.93
C ASP A 42 3.18 -9.83 5.45
N ILE A 43 3.44 -8.53 5.55
CA ILE A 43 2.44 -7.56 6.01
C ILE A 43 1.66 -6.94 4.86
N VAL A 44 1.88 -7.42 3.64
CA VAL A 44 1.25 -6.84 2.44
C VAL A 44 0.45 -7.91 1.73
N GLU A 45 -0.81 -7.62 1.48
CA GLU A 45 -1.66 -8.45 0.63
C GLU A 45 -1.78 -7.83 -0.75
N GLY A 46 -1.93 -8.66 -1.72
CA GLY A 46 -2.21 -8.16 -3.04
C GLY A 46 -1.13 -8.45 -4.04
N PRO A 47 -1.22 -7.84 -5.21
CA PRO A 47 -2.25 -6.85 -5.57
C PRO A 47 -3.60 -7.48 -5.90
N ASP A 48 -4.66 -6.82 -5.46
CA ASP A 48 -6.01 -7.15 -5.89
C ASP A 48 -6.40 -6.25 -7.05
N VAL A 49 -7.08 -6.82 -8.03
CA VAL A 49 -7.57 -6.04 -9.16
C VAL A 49 -8.99 -5.57 -8.83
N VAL A 50 -9.17 -4.27 -8.83
CA VAL A 50 -10.45 -3.63 -8.59
C VAL A 50 -10.91 -2.99 -9.89
N GLN A 51 -12.04 -3.40 -10.38
CA GLN A 51 -12.59 -2.90 -11.63
C GLN A 51 -13.92 -2.23 -11.42
#